data_04176f5d8fea4523a45cc3ff384e9d31
#
_entry.id   04176f5d8fea4523a45cc3ff384e9d31
#
_cell.length_a   1.000
_cell.length_b   1.000
_cell.length_c   1.000
_cell.angle_alpha   90.00
_cell.angle_beta   90.00
_cell.angle_gamma   90.00
#
_symmetry.space_group_name_H-M   'P 1'
#
loop_
_entity.id
_entity.type
_entity.pdbx_description
1 polymer ?
#
loop_
_entity_poly.entity_id
_entity_poly.type
_entity_poly.pdbx_seq_one_letter_code
_entity_poly.pdbx_strand_id
1 'polypeptide(L)'
;TVLARPSKANKKKLAPYANQIRVVWGDLTKYEDVLEGVRGADYVLHVGGMVSPAADYFPNKTRYVNVKAAENVAKAVLAQPNADDIKVCYIGSVAQTSDRNEPIHWGRTGDPICISVYDHYAISKTLAEKAIVESGIKQWVCLRQSGILYPAILKNYDPIMFHVPLRGVLEWATVEDSGRLLANLCEENVAPDFWNRFYNIGSGPEYRLSNYEFECKLLKTISCPAPEKIFNPEWFVLRNFHGQWYADSQVLEDYLHFRA
;
A
#
# COMPACT_ATOMS: atom_id res chain seq x y z
N THR A 1 11.88 15.93 -2.54
CA THR A 1 12.45 15.18 -3.69
C THR A 1 11.52 14.03 -4.06
N VAL A 2 11.37 13.75 -5.36
CA VAL A 2 10.61 12.61 -5.89
C VAL A 2 11.50 11.79 -6.82
N LEU A 3 11.70 10.50 -6.53
CA LEU A 3 12.33 9.57 -7.46
C LEU A 3 11.25 8.94 -8.35
N ALA A 4 11.33 9.12 -9.64
CA ALA A 4 10.35 8.62 -10.60
C ALA A 4 10.98 8.10 -11.89
N ARG A 5 10.40 7.05 -12.48
CA ARG A 5 10.84 6.56 -13.80
C ARG A 5 10.57 7.61 -14.90
N PRO A 6 11.49 7.80 -15.86
CA PRO A 6 11.40 8.84 -16.89
C PRO A 6 10.40 8.48 -18.01
N SER A 7 9.16 8.16 -17.65
CA SER A 7 8.07 7.88 -18.60
C SER A 7 7.31 9.15 -18.99
N LYS A 8 6.70 9.17 -20.19
CA LYS A 8 5.82 10.27 -20.61
C LYS A 8 4.67 10.51 -19.62
N ALA A 9 4.11 9.45 -19.06
CA ALA A 9 3.04 9.55 -18.07
C ALA A 9 3.51 10.22 -16.78
N ASN A 10 4.67 9.82 -16.23
CA ASN A 10 5.22 10.41 -15.03
C ASN A 10 5.62 11.88 -15.26
N LYS A 11 6.24 12.19 -16.39
CA LYS A 11 6.55 13.59 -16.75
C LYS A 11 5.30 14.46 -16.78
N LYS A 12 4.21 13.98 -17.40
CA LYS A 12 2.91 14.69 -17.42
C LYS A 12 2.34 14.88 -16.03
N LYS A 13 2.38 13.84 -15.16
CA LYS A 13 1.85 13.92 -13.79
C LYS A 13 2.64 14.87 -12.90
N LEU A 14 3.95 14.94 -13.05
CA LEU A 14 4.81 15.76 -12.20
C LEU A 14 4.98 17.20 -12.70
N ALA A 15 4.66 17.47 -13.97
CA ALA A 15 4.79 18.80 -14.57
C ALA A 15 4.11 19.93 -13.78
N PRO A 16 2.88 19.77 -13.23
CA PRO A 16 2.24 20.81 -12.44
C PRO A 16 3.01 21.22 -11.17
N TYR A 17 3.87 20.34 -10.68
CA TYR A 17 4.63 20.52 -9.43
C TYR A 17 6.11 20.87 -9.66
N ALA A 18 6.53 21.10 -10.92
CA ALA A 18 7.94 21.26 -11.29
C ALA A 18 8.68 22.37 -10.52
N ASN A 19 7.98 23.42 -10.11
CA ASN A 19 8.55 24.53 -9.32
C ASN A 19 8.54 24.28 -7.81
N GLN A 20 7.94 23.18 -7.34
CA GLN A 20 7.76 22.85 -5.92
C GLN A 20 8.59 21.64 -5.50
N ILE A 21 8.95 20.78 -6.44
CA ILE A 21 9.63 19.52 -6.16
C ILE A 21 10.91 19.36 -7.00
N ARG A 22 11.91 18.74 -6.41
CA ARG A 22 13.06 18.20 -7.14
C ARG A 22 12.70 16.79 -7.63
N VAL A 23 12.86 16.52 -8.91
CA VAL A 23 12.62 15.19 -9.48
C VAL A 23 13.95 14.54 -9.87
N VAL A 24 14.20 13.36 -9.29
CA VAL A 24 15.27 12.45 -9.71
C VAL A 24 14.66 11.44 -10.69
N TRP A 25 15.06 11.50 -11.94
CA TRP A 25 14.60 10.57 -12.97
C TRP A 25 15.45 9.31 -12.94
N GLY A 26 14.90 8.22 -12.40
CA GLY A 26 15.63 6.99 -12.17
C GLY A 26 14.73 5.79 -11.93
N ASP A 27 15.33 4.68 -11.48
CA ASP A 27 14.66 3.42 -11.18
C ASP A 27 15.00 2.94 -9.76
N LEU A 28 14.00 2.55 -8.98
CA LEU A 28 14.16 2.04 -7.61
C LEU A 28 15.07 0.79 -7.54
N THR A 29 15.20 0.05 -8.64
CA THR A 29 16.10 -1.12 -8.70
C THR A 29 17.56 -0.76 -8.89
N LYS A 30 17.86 0.51 -9.17
CA LYS A 30 19.22 1.03 -9.32
C LYS A 30 19.63 1.80 -8.06
N TYR A 31 20.63 1.29 -7.39
CA TYR A 31 21.09 1.87 -6.13
C TYR A 31 21.48 3.35 -6.23
N GLU A 32 22.21 3.73 -7.29
CA GLU A 32 22.69 5.11 -7.47
C GLU A 32 21.53 6.11 -7.63
N ASP A 33 20.45 5.71 -8.32
CA ASP A 33 19.28 6.55 -8.49
C ASP A 33 18.56 6.76 -7.14
N VAL A 34 18.47 5.70 -6.31
CA VAL A 34 17.89 5.76 -4.96
C VAL A 34 18.76 6.59 -4.04
N LEU A 35 20.08 6.40 -4.08
CA LEU A 35 21.04 7.16 -3.27
C LEU A 35 20.92 8.68 -3.54
N GLU A 36 20.80 9.06 -4.81
CA GLU A 36 20.57 10.46 -5.20
C GLU A 36 19.20 10.97 -4.71
N GLY A 37 18.17 10.12 -4.73
CA GLY A 37 16.82 10.46 -4.25
C GLY A 37 16.75 10.70 -2.75
N VAL A 38 17.55 9.98 -1.97
CA VAL A 38 17.56 10.02 -0.50
C VAL A 38 18.46 11.14 0.04
N ARG A 39 19.38 11.67 -0.78
CA ARG A 39 20.35 12.66 -0.34
C ARG A 39 19.71 13.88 0.33
N GLY A 40 20.07 14.13 1.60
CA GLY A 40 19.60 15.25 2.40
C GLY A 40 18.13 15.14 2.81
N ALA A 41 17.58 13.92 2.86
CA ALA A 41 16.22 13.69 3.33
C ALA A 41 16.19 13.50 4.85
N ASP A 42 15.17 14.05 5.49
CA ASP A 42 14.79 13.77 6.88
C ASP A 42 13.77 12.62 6.94
N TYR A 43 12.93 12.54 5.92
CA TYR A 43 11.90 11.50 5.77
C TYR A 43 12.03 10.81 4.41
N VAL A 44 11.93 9.49 4.40
CA VAL A 44 11.91 8.68 3.18
C VAL A 44 10.61 7.88 3.12
N LEU A 45 9.72 8.26 2.21
CA LEU A 45 8.44 7.60 1.99
C LEU A 45 8.57 6.61 0.83
N HIS A 46 8.76 5.32 1.15
CA HIS A 46 8.89 4.27 0.13
C HIS A 46 7.51 3.75 -0.27
N VAL A 47 6.87 4.45 -1.21
CA VAL A 47 5.53 4.12 -1.75
C VAL A 47 5.58 3.39 -3.09
N GLY A 48 6.75 3.35 -3.72
CA GLY A 48 6.94 2.79 -5.06
C GLY A 48 7.03 1.27 -5.06
N GLY A 49 6.48 0.64 -6.10
CA GLY A 49 6.56 -0.80 -6.32
C GLY A 49 5.69 -1.26 -7.48
N MET A 50 5.75 -2.56 -7.78
CA MET A 50 4.78 -3.22 -8.65
C MET A 50 3.62 -3.73 -7.82
N VAL A 51 2.39 -3.49 -8.30
CA VAL A 51 1.14 -3.89 -7.65
C VAL A 51 0.31 -4.75 -8.59
N SER A 52 -0.65 -5.51 -8.03
CA SER A 52 -1.65 -6.23 -8.84
C SER A 52 -2.52 -5.24 -9.64
N PRO A 53 -2.99 -5.60 -10.86
CA PRO A 53 -2.86 -6.92 -11.49
C PRO A 53 -1.50 -7.19 -12.15
N ALA A 54 -0.65 -6.19 -12.37
CA ALA A 54 0.64 -6.38 -13.04
C ALA A 54 1.57 -7.36 -12.29
N ALA A 55 1.44 -7.42 -10.96
CA ALA A 55 2.20 -8.34 -10.13
C ALA A 55 1.89 -9.82 -10.45
N ASP A 56 0.64 -10.11 -10.77
CA ASP A 56 0.18 -11.47 -11.04
C ASP A 56 0.62 -11.93 -12.44
N TYR A 57 0.67 -11.02 -13.40
CA TYR A 57 1.16 -11.30 -14.76
C TYR A 57 2.70 -11.44 -14.83
N PHE A 58 3.43 -10.78 -13.92
CA PHE A 58 4.89 -10.74 -13.93
C PHE A 58 5.51 -11.06 -12.56
N PRO A 59 5.27 -12.25 -11.98
CA PRO A 59 5.61 -12.57 -10.60
C PRO A 59 7.11 -12.42 -10.27
N ASN A 60 7.99 -12.94 -11.12
CA ASN A 60 9.44 -12.85 -10.91
C ASN A 60 9.94 -11.40 -10.97
N LYS A 61 9.41 -10.61 -11.91
CA LYS A 61 9.74 -9.18 -12.02
C LYS A 61 9.23 -8.41 -10.81
N THR A 62 8.03 -8.72 -10.33
CA THR A 62 7.45 -8.10 -9.15
C THR A 62 8.28 -8.35 -7.91
N ARG A 63 8.66 -9.61 -7.69
CA ARG A 63 9.53 -9.97 -6.58
C ARG A 63 10.87 -9.23 -6.66
N TYR A 64 11.51 -9.23 -7.83
CA TYR A 64 12.76 -8.51 -8.04
C TYR A 64 12.60 -7.01 -7.77
N VAL A 65 11.62 -6.36 -8.39
CA VAL A 65 11.44 -4.90 -8.27
C VAL A 65 11.12 -4.50 -6.82
N ASN A 66 10.16 -5.16 -6.17
CA ASN A 66 9.69 -4.74 -4.85
C ASN A 66 10.77 -4.99 -3.77
N VAL A 67 11.42 -6.14 -3.81
CA VAL A 67 12.46 -6.47 -2.83
C VAL A 67 13.70 -5.61 -3.06
N LYS A 68 14.17 -5.53 -4.31
CA LYS A 68 15.37 -4.76 -4.66
C LYS A 68 15.20 -3.26 -4.36
N ALA A 69 14.01 -2.72 -4.59
CA ALA A 69 13.69 -1.34 -4.23
C ALA A 69 13.84 -1.09 -2.72
N ALA A 70 13.27 -1.97 -1.88
CA ALA A 70 13.38 -1.85 -0.42
C ALA A 70 14.82 -2.00 0.07
N GLU A 71 15.57 -2.97 -0.45
CA GLU A 71 17.01 -3.14 -0.16
C GLU A 71 17.82 -1.89 -0.53
N ASN A 72 17.56 -1.32 -1.72
CA ASN A 72 18.25 -0.12 -2.17
C ASN A 72 17.91 1.10 -1.31
N VAL A 73 16.63 1.26 -0.91
CA VAL A 73 16.21 2.33 0.01
C VAL A 73 16.92 2.18 1.35
N ALA A 74 16.91 0.99 1.94
CA ALA A 74 17.58 0.73 3.20
C ALA A 74 19.09 1.04 3.12
N LYS A 75 19.75 0.52 2.10
CA LYS A 75 21.18 0.77 1.87
C LYS A 75 21.49 2.26 1.65
N ALA A 76 20.64 2.97 0.88
CA ALA A 76 20.84 4.40 0.59
C ALA A 76 20.63 5.26 1.83
N VAL A 77 19.66 4.95 2.69
CA VAL A 77 19.45 5.63 3.98
C VAL A 77 20.64 5.42 4.89
N LEU A 78 21.10 4.19 5.07
CA LEU A 78 22.24 3.86 5.94
C LEU A 78 23.58 4.46 5.44
N ALA A 79 23.66 4.83 4.18
CA ALA A 79 24.83 5.50 3.60
C ALA A 79 24.84 7.02 3.81
N GLN A 80 23.77 7.61 4.38
CA GLN A 80 23.73 9.06 4.64
C GLN A 80 24.51 9.41 5.93
N PRO A 81 25.11 10.58 6.00
CA PRO A 81 25.82 11.04 7.21
C PRO A 81 24.93 11.12 8.46
N ASN A 82 23.63 11.41 8.26
CA ASN A 82 22.60 11.53 9.31
C ASN A 82 21.66 10.32 9.33
N ALA A 83 22.12 9.12 8.98
CA ALA A 83 21.30 7.92 8.83
C ALA A 83 20.43 7.62 10.08
N ASP A 84 20.93 7.88 11.27
CA ASP A 84 20.23 7.60 12.53
C ASP A 84 19.01 8.54 12.76
N ASP A 85 19.00 9.70 12.10
CA ASP A 85 17.92 10.70 12.21
C ASP A 85 16.87 10.53 11.11
N ILE A 86 17.20 9.83 10.03
CA ILE A 86 16.26 9.65 8.91
C ILE A 86 15.13 8.70 9.29
N LYS A 87 13.92 9.18 9.11
CA LYS A 87 12.68 8.43 9.35
C LYS A 87 12.19 7.78 8.06
N VAL A 88 12.00 6.47 8.08
CA VAL A 88 11.61 5.69 6.89
C VAL A 88 10.20 5.13 7.04
N CYS A 89 9.33 5.48 6.12
CA CYS A 89 8.00 4.88 5.98
C CYS A 89 7.98 3.92 4.79
N TYR A 90 7.69 2.66 5.05
CA TYR A 90 7.43 1.66 4.03
C TYR A 90 5.94 1.40 3.90
N ILE A 91 5.41 1.47 2.68
CA ILE A 91 4.02 1.10 2.41
C ILE A 91 3.95 -0.39 2.09
N GLY A 92 3.47 -1.16 3.06
CA GLY A 92 3.09 -2.57 2.95
C GLY A 92 1.73 -2.76 2.28
N SER A 93 1.09 -3.89 2.56
CA SER A 93 -0.23 -4.22 1.99
C SER A 93 -1.04 -5.12 2.90
N VAL A 94 -2.36 -4.98 2.88
CA VAL A 94 -3.30 -5.94 3.49
C VAL A 94 -3.08 -7.37 3.01
N ALA A 95 -2.58 -7.55 1.79
CA ALA A 95 -2.26 -8.87 1.23
C ALA A 95 -1.27 -9.68 2.08
N GLN A 96 -0.47 -9.02 2.93
CA GLN A 96 0.51 -9.68 3.82
C GLN A 96 -0.15 -10.40 4.99
N THR A 97 -1.39 -10.04 5.36
CA THR A 97 -2.05 -10.51 6.57
C THR A 97 -3.11 -11.58 6.33
N SER A 98 -3.21 -12.07 5.07
CA SER A 98 -4.19 -13.09 4.66
C SER A 98 -5.64 -12.60 4.66
N ASP A 99 -6.54 -13.50 4.34
CA ASP A 99 -7.97 -13.25 4.41
C ASP A 99 -8.53 -13.54 5.81
N ARG A 100 -9.66 -12.91 6.10
CA ARG A 100 -10.47 -13.19 7.27
C ARG A 100 -11.89 -13.50 6.79
N ASN A 101 -12.14 -14.76 6.48
CA ASN A 101 -13.45 -15.24 6.08
C ASN A 101 -14.37 -15.48 7.28
N GLU A 102 -15.68 -15.67 7.01
CA GLU A 102 -16.65 -16.05 8.04
C GLU A 102 -16.14 -17.23 8.89
N PRO A 103 -16.42 -17.25 10.18
CA PRO A 103 -17.21 -16.28 10.95
C PRO A 103 -16.42 -15.07 11.49
N ILE A 104 -15.12 -14.98 11.23
CA ILE A 104 -14.27 -13.92 11.79
C ILE A 104 -13.69 -13.09 10.64
N HIS A 105 -14.23 -11.89 10.43
CA HIS A 105 -13.74 -10.95 9.43
C HIS A 105 -12.67 -9.98 9.96
N TRP A 106 -12.39 -10.02 11.26
CA TRP A 106 -11.50 -9.08 11.92
C TRP A 106 -10.06 -9.57 11.97
N GLY A 107 -9.15 -8.66 11.69
CA GLY A 107 -7.72 -8.84 11.88
C GLY A 107 -7.10 -7.62 12.55
N ARG A 108 -5.87 -7.77 12.99
CA ARG A 108 -5.09 -6.72 13.64
C ARG A 108 -3.62 -6.80 13.21
N THR A 109 -2.89 -5.74 13.44
CA THR A 109 -1.47 -5.63 13.07
C THR A 109 -0.60 -6.75 13.68
N GLY A 110 -0.90 -7.17 14.91
CA GLY A 110 -0.16 -8.21 15.63
C GLY A 110 -0.49 -9.65 15.24
N ASP A 111 -1.44 -9.87 14.34
CA ASP A 111 -1.75 -11.21 13.85
C ASP A 111 -0.59 -11.76 13.01
N PRO A 112 -0.38 -13.09 13.03
CA PRO A 112 0.68 -13.71 12.22
C PRO A 112 0.53 -13.39 10.74
N ILE A 113 1.66 -13.15 10.08
CA ILE A 113 1.73 -13.07 8.61
C ILE A 113 1.36 -14.45 8.06
N CYS A 114 0.35 -14.51 7.20
CA CYS A 114 -0.15 -15.74 6.62
C CYS A 114 -0.52 -15.52 5.16
N ILE A 115 0.47 -15.54 4.28
CA ILE A 115 0.28 -15.30 2.84
C ILE A 115 0.05 -16.61 2.10
N SER A 116 -0.74 -16.54 1.02
CA SER A 116 -0.83 -17.64 0.08
C SER A 116 0.50 -17.80 -0.68
N VAL A 117 0.93 -19.05 -0.88
CA VAL A 117 2.13 -19.37 -1.67
C VAL A 117 1.98 -18.97 -3.14
N TYR A 118 0.76 -18.74 -3.60
CA TYR A 118 0.44 -18.30 -4.96
C TYR A 118 0.26 -16.78 -5.09
N ASP A 119 0.22 -16.05 -3.98
CA ASP A 119 0.15 -14.60 -4.00
C ASP A 119 1.55 -13.99 -4.08
N HIS A 120 2.07 -13.90 -5.30
CA HIS A 120 3.40 -13.35 -5.57
C HIS A 120 3.54 -11.89 -5.16
N TYR A 121 2.43 -11.13 -5.19
CA TYR A 121 2.41 -9.76 -4.71
C TYR A 121 2.62 -9.70 -3.20
N ALA A 122 1.82 -10.44 -2.42
CA ALA A 122 1.96 -10.51 -0.97
C ALA A 122 3.34 -11.01 -0.53
N ILE A 123 3.87 -12.04 -1.20
CA ILE A 123 5.24 -12.54 -0.97
C ILE A 123 6.25 -11.41 -1.16
N SER A 124 6.15 -10.66 -2.27
CA SER A 124 7.10 -9.60 -2.58
C SER A 124 7.02 -8.44 -1.57
N LYS A 125 5.81 -8.08 -1.14
CA LYS A 125 5.58 -7.02 -0.14
C LYS A 125 6.09 -7.43 1.25
N THR A 126 5.92 -8.69 1.64
CA THR A 126 6.43 -9.24 2.90
C THR A 126 7.96 -9.26 2.93
N LEU A 127 8.60 -9.69 1.84
CA LEU A 127 10.06 -9.69 1.75
C LEU A 127 10.63 -8.26 1.76
N ALA A 128 9.95 -7.32 1.09
CA ALA A 128 10.36 -5.91 1.09
C ALA A 128 10.18 -5.27 2.48
N GLU A 129 9.08 -5.57 3.20
CA GLU A 129 8.87 -5.14 4.60
C GLU A 129 10.01 -5.66 5.49
N LYS A 130 10.33 -6.96 5.38
CA LYS A 130 11.44 -7.58 6.11
C LYS A 130 12.78 -6.89 5.82
N ALA A 131 13.06 -6.56 4.56
CA ALA A 131 14.29 -5.86 4.17
C ALA A 131 14.44 -4.49 4.85
N ILE A 132 13.35 -3.75 5.06
CA ILE A 132 13.37 -2.48 5.82
C ILE A 132 13.56 -2.73 7.31
N VAL A 133 12.76 -3.62 7.90
CA VAL A 133 12.74 -3.88 9.35
C VAL A 133 14.08 -4.42 9.86
N GLU A 134 14.73 -5.30 9.08
CA GLU A 134 16.00 -5.95 9.45
C GLU A 134 17.25 -5.17 8.97
N SER A 135 17.06 -4.01 8.33
CA SER A 135 18.15 -3.26 7.73
C SER A 135 19.13 -2.62 8.72
N GLY A 136 18.68 -2.36 9.95
CA GLY A 136 19.41 -1.57 10.93
C GLY A 136 19.03 -0.07 10.95
N ILE A 137 18.09 0.37 10.12
CA ILE A 137 17.51 1.74 10.20
C ILE A 137 16.93 1.94 11.59
N LYS A 138 17.25 3.08 12.22
CA LYS A 138 16.86 3.36 13.61
C LYS A 138 15.40 3.76 13.77
N GLN A 139 14.85 4.46 12.80
CA GLN A 139 13.47 4.96 12.83
C GLN A 139 12.73 4.54 11.55
N TRP A 140 11.91 3.52 11.66
CA TRP A 140 11.09 3.03 10.55
C TRP A 140 9.63 2.86 10.97
N VAL A 141 8.72 2.88 10.02
CA VAL A 141 7.33 2.47 10.18
C VAL A 141 6.88 1.71 8.93
N CYS A 142 6.14 0.63 9.14
CA CYS A 142 5.53 -0.14 8.06
C CYS A 142 4.01 0.03 8.12
N LEU A 143 3.45 0.63 7.08
CA LEU A 143 2.02 0.90 6.96
C LEU A 143 1.41 -0.05 5.93
N ARG A 144 0.54 -0.98 6.38
CA ARG A 144 -0.11 -1.96 5.50
C ARG A 144 -1.37 -1.38 4.90
N GLN A 145 -1.25 -0.97 3.64
CA GLN A 145 -2.33 -0.33 2.89
C GLN A 145 -3.40 -1.34 2.53
N SER A 146 -4.65 -1.00 2.79
CA SER A 146 -5.84 -1.71 2.30
C SER A 146 -6.16 -1.35 0.84
N GLY A 147 -7.30 -1.78 0.32
CA GLY A 147 -7.78 -1.34 -0.99
C GLY A 147 -7.98 0.18 -1.02
N ILE A 148 -7.53 0.82 -2.10
CA ILE A 148 -7.63 2.28 -2.25
C ILE A 148 -8.81 2.62 -3.14
N LEU A 149 -9.72 3.43 -2.63
CA LEU A 149 -10.80 4.03 -3.41
C LEU A 149 -10.29 5.28 -4.12
N TYR A 150 -10.44 5.31 -5.43
CA TYR A 150 -10.07 6.45 -6.28
C TYR A 150 -11.00 6.53 -7.50
N PRO A 151 -11.25 7.71 -8.06
CA PRO A 151 -12.27 7.87 -9.12
C PRO A 151 -12.05 6.99 -10.36
N ALA A 152 -10.80 6.69 -10.71
CA ALA A 152 -10.51 5.85 -11.87
C ALA A 152 -10.81 4.36 -11.65
N ILE A 153 -11.14 3.91 -10.44
CA ILE A 153 -11.57 2.52 -10.17
C ILE A 153 -12.84 2.18 -10.98
N LEU A 154 -13.69 3.17 -11.26
CA LEU A 154 -14.89 3.03 -12.10
C LEU A 154 -14.59 2.65 -13.56
N LYS A 155 -13.33 2.72 -13.97
CA LYS A 155 -12.85 2.38 -15.31
C LYS A 155 -11.98 1.13 -15.32
N ASN A 156 -11.91 0.44 -14.19
CA ASN A 156 -11.11 -0.79 -14.08
C ASN A 156 -11.96 -1.99 -14.49
N TYR A 157 -11.61 -2.62 -15.60
CA TYR A 157 -12.28 -3.81 -16.14
C TYR A 157 -11.39 -5.07 -16.01
N ASP A 158 -10.43 -5.05 -15.13
CA ASP A 158 -9.54 -6.20 -14.92
C ASP A 158 -10.26 -7.31 -14.15
N PRO A 159 -10.13 -8.59 -14.57
CA PRO A 159 -10.71 -9.74 -13.88
C PRO A 159 -10.28 -9.92 -12.41
N ILE A 160 -9.31 -9.15 -11.93
CA ILE A 160 -8.87 -9.17 -10.54
C ILE A 160 -10.03 -8.96 -9.54
N MET A 161 -11.11 -8.32 -9.95
CA MET A 161 -12.31 -8.18 -9.13
C MET A 161 -12.90 -9.52 -8.68
N PHE A 162 -12.75 -10.58 -9.49
CA PHE A 162 -13.22 -11.92 -9.16
C PHE A 162 -12.31 -12.69 -8.20
N HIS A 163 -11.15 -12.15 -7.88
CA HIS A 163 -10.24 -12.71 -6.87
C HIS A 163 -10.67 -12.43 -5.42
N VAL A 164 -11.74 -11.68 -5.23
CA VAL A 164 -12.31 -11.40 -3.90
C VAL A 164 -13.62 -12.16 -3.79
N PRO A 165 -13.80 -13.05 -2.78
CA PRO A 165 -15.08 -13.72 -2.54
C PRO A 165 -16.19 -12.71 -2.30
N LEU A 166 -17.41 -13.00 -2.74
CA LEU A 166 -18.57 -12.10 -2.51
C LEU A 166 -18.82 -11.81 -1.02
N ARG A 167 -18.50 -12.79 -0.15
CA ARG A 167 -18.58 -12.65 1.31
C ARG A 167 -17.26 -12.18 1.96
N GLY A 168 -16.20 -12.03 1.18
CA GLY A 168 -14.95 -11.46 1.65
C GLY A 168 -15.16 -10.00 2.04
N VAL A 169 -14.38 -9.50 2.99
CA VAL A 169 -14.53 -8.15 3.54
C VAL A 169 -13.26 -7.35 3.39
N LEU A 170 -13.41 -6.04 3.31
CA LEU A 170 -12.28 -5.11 3.30
C LEU A 170 -12.66 -3.82 4.02
N GLU A 171 -11.74 -3.28 4.80
CA GLU A 171 -11.82 -1.89 5.24
C GLU A 171 -11.05 -1.04 4.23
N TRP A 172 -11.77 -0.37 3.36
CA TRP A 172 -11.19 0.46 2.31
C TRP A 172 -10.53 1.72 2.87
N ALA A 173 -9.64 2.30 2.10
CA ALA A 173 -9.09 3.63 2.36
C ALA A 173 -9.30 4.53 1.13
N THR A 174 -9.53 5.83 1.35
CA THR A 174 -9.56 6.79 0.24
C THR A 174 -8.15 7.16 -0.20
N VAL A 175 -7.99 7.60 -1.44
CA VAL A 175 -6.69 8.11 -1.92
C VAL A 175 -6.32 9.40 -1.20
N GLU A 176 -7.32 10.22 -0.83
CA GLU A 176 -7.17 11.46 -0.09
C GLU A 176 -6.65 11.21 1.33
N ASP A 177 -7.26 10.25 2.06
CA ASP A 177 -6.81 9.87 3.40
C ASP A 177 -5.41 9.29 3.36
N SER A 178 -5.13 8.39 2.39
CA SER A 178 -3.79 7.83 2.22
C SER A 178 -2.74 8.91 1.92
N GLY A 179 -3.11 9.94 1.15
CA GLY A 179 -2.22 11.08 0.88
C GLY A 179 -2.00 11.97 2.10
N ARG A 180 -3.08 12.28 2.84
CA ARG A 180 -3.02 13.09 4.07
C ARG A 180 -2.20 12.39 5.16
N LEU A 181 -2.37 11.08 5.31
CA LEU A 181 -1.58 10.26 6.21
C LEU A 181 -0.08 10.42 5.95
N LEU A 182 0.35 10.34 4.70
CA LEU A 182 1.77 10.50 4.35
C LEU A 182 2.28 11.92 4.57
N ALA A 183 1.44 12.94 4.41
CA ALA A 183 1.79 14.31 4.73
C ALA A 183 1.92 14.52 6.25
N ASN A 184 0.93 14.06 7.02
CA ASN A 184 0.92 14.22 8.48
C ASN A 184 2.05 13.43 9.17
N LEU A 185 2.47 12.31 8.57
CA LEU A 185 3.62 11.53 9.05
C LEU A 185 4.94 12.34 9.02
N CYS A 186 5.04 13.32 8.11
CA CYS A 186 6.22 14.17 8.00
C CYS A 186 6.18 15.40 8.92
N GLU A 187 5.17 15.52 9.78
CA GLU A 187 5.11 16.60 10.78
C GLU A 187 6.06 16.33 11.95
N GLU A 188 6.56 17.41 12.56
CA GLU A 188 7.56 17.29 13.64
C GLU A 188 6.98 16.72 14.94
N ASN A 189 5.66 16.78 15.12
CA ASN A 189 4.96 16.38 16.35
C ASN A 189 4.56 14.91 16.40
N VAL A 190 4.96 14.08 15.46
CA VAL A 190 4.69 12.64 15.52
C VAL A 190 5.40 12.02 16.71
N ALA A 191 4.65 11.41 17.61
CA ALA A 191 5.16 10.88 18.87
C ALA A 191 6.29 9.86 18.66
N PRO A 192 7.35 9.85 19.49
CA PRO A 192 8.49 8.95 19.31
C PRO A 192 8.13 7.47 19.33
N ASP A 193 7.11 7.06 20.06
CA ASP A 193 6.66 5.68 20.17
C ASP A 193 5.85 5.21 18.95
N PHE A 194 5.57 6.10 17.99
CA PHE A 194 5.01 5.76 16.69
C PHE A 194 5.98 4.92 15.84
N TRP A 195 7.28 5.17 15.97
CA TRP A 195 8.31 4.54 15.14
C TRP A 195 8.63 3.11 15.60
N ASN A 196 9.25 2.33 14.69
CA ASN A 196 9.61 0.92 14.85
C ASN A 196 8.38 0.02 15.09
N ARG A 197 7.29 0.35 14.41
CA ARG A 197 6.00 -0.35 14.50
C ARG A 197 5.36 -0.59 13.12
N PHE A 198 4.31 -1.39 13.17
CA PHE A 198 3.43 -1.67 12.04
C PHE A 198 2.05 -1.10 12.32
N TYR A 199 1.37 -0.63 11.26
CA TYR A 199 -0.01 -0.18 11.34
C TYR A 199 -0.80 -0.59 10.10
N ASN A 200 -2.12 -0.74 10.26
CA ASN A 200 -3.05 -0.97 9.17
C ASN A 200 -3.68 0.34 8.73
N ILE A 201 -3.68 0.62 7.42
CA ILE A 201 -4.33 1.80 6.84
C ILE A 201 -5.74 1.42 6.40
N GLY A 202 -6.74 2.09 6.98
CA GLY A 202 -8.15 2.02 6.60
C GLY A 202 -8.84 3.33 6.96
N SER A 203 -9.86 3.74 6.19
CA SER A 203 -10.60 4.99 6.43
C SER A 203 -11.71 4.86 7.48
N GLY A 204 -11.73 3.77 8.25
CA GLY A 204 -12.59 3.60 9.40
C GLY A 204 -13.87 2.80 9.14
N PRO A 205 -14.79 2.79 10.13
CA PRO A 205 -15.95 1.90 10.13
C PRO A 205 -16.88 2.04 8.93
N GLU A 206 -17.06 3.25 8.43
CA GLU A 206 -17.95 3.55 7.29
C GLU A 206 -17.42 2.98 5.96
N TYR A 207 -16.13 2.62 5.93
CA TYR A 207 -15.46 2.04 4.77
C TYR A 207 -15.32 0.51 4.86
N ARG A 208 -15.98 -0.12 5.85
CA ARG A 208 -16.02 -1.57 6.03
C ARG A 208 -17.15 -2.16 5.21
N LEU A 209 -16.81 -2.85 4.15
CA LEU A 209 -17.76 -3.46 3.23
C LEU A 209 -17.41 -4.92 2.97
N SER A 210 -18.42 -5.75 2.75
CA SER A 210 -18.26 -6.99 2.01
C SER A 210 -18.03 -6.69 0.52
N ASN A 211 -17.44 -7.63 -0.20
CA ASN A 211 -17.27 -7.45 -1.64
C ASN A 211 -18.62 -7.29 -2.36
N TYR A 212 -19.63 -8.04 -1.94
CA TYR A 212 -20.99 -7.89 -2.49
C TYR A 212 -21.56 -6.49 -2.29
N GLU A 213 -21.43 -5.92 -1.09
CA GLU A 213 -21.86 -4.54 -0.81
C GLU A 213 -21.06 -3.52 -1.64
N PHE A 214 -19.76 -3.75 -1.79
CA PHE A 214 -18.92 -2.92 -2.65
C PHE A 214 -19.40 -2.94 -4.11
N GLU A 215 -19.64 -4.14 -4.66
CA GLU A 215 -20.15 -4.28 -6.03
C GLU A 215 -21.53 -3.62 -6.21
N CYS A 216 -22.43 -3.77 -5.25
CA CYS A 216 -23.73 -3.08 -5.27
C CYS A 216 -23.56 -1.55 -5.36
N LYS A 217 -22.69 -0.98 -4.53
CA LYS A 217 -22.43 0.47 -4.51
C LYS A 217 -21.75 0.93 -5.80
N LEU A 218 -20.74 0.18 -6.26
CA LEU A 218 -19.98 0.48 -7.48
C LEU A 218 -20.90 0.52 -8.69
N LEU A 219 -21.66 -0.55 -8.94
CA LEU A 219 -22.57 -0.66 -10.07
C LEU A 219 -23.68 0.39 -10.04
N LYS A 220 -24.23 0.67 -8.85
CA LYS A 220 -25.21 1.75 -8.69
C LYS A 220 -24.63 3.11 -9.08
N THR A 221 -23.38 3.38 -8.72
CA THR A 221 -22.71 4.66 -9.02
C THR A 221 -22.56 4.90 -10.53
N ILE A 222 -22.36 3.82 -11.30
CA ILE A 222 -22.24 3.89 -12.77
C ILE A 222 -23.58 3.59 -13.49
N SER A 223 -24.70 3.60 -12.76
CA SER A 223 -26.04 3.34 -13.30
C SER A 223 -26.21 1.97 -13.96
N CYS A 224 -25.45 0.99 -13.51
CA CYS A 224 -25.60 -0.41 -13.92
C CYS A 224 -26.66 -1.13 -13.09
N PRO A 225 -27.23 -2.23 -13.63
CA PRO A 225 -28.10 -3.14 -12.88
C PRO A 225 -27.40 -3.73 -11.64
N ALA A 226 -28.18 -4.30 -10.74
CA ALA A 226 -27.66 -5.00 -9.57
C ALA A 226 -26.74 -6.18 -9.95
N PRO A 227 -25.75 -6.53 -9.09
CA PRO A 227 -24.74 -7.56 -9.39
C PRO A 227 -25.32 -8.88 -9.90
N GLU A 228 -26.46 -9.32 -9.35
CA GLU A 228 -27.12 -10.59 -9.72
C GLU A 228 -27.61 -10.64 -11.17
N LYS A 229 -27.75 -9.48 -11.82
CA LYS A 229 -28.15 -9.38 -13.23
C LYS A 229 -26.96 -9.34 -14.18
N ILE A 230 -25.73 -9.17 -13.65
CA ILE A 230 -24.52 -8.96 -14.45
C ILE A 230 -23.53 -10.11 -14.23
N PHE A 231 -23.33 -10.52 -12.98
CA PHE A 231 -22.32 -11.49 -12.59
C PHE A 231 -22.92 -12.83 -12.21
N ASN A 232 -22.28 -13.91 -12.66
CA ASN A 232 -22.53 -15.23 -12.10
C ASN A 232 -21.72 -15.36 -10.82
N PRO A 233 -22.32 -15.71 -9.66
CA PRO A 233 -21.60 -15.91 -8.41
C PRO A 233 -20.43 -16.92 -8.50
N GLU A 234 -20.53 -17.89 -9.41
CA GLU A 234 -19.48 -18.89 -9.65
C GLU A 234 -18.20 -18.32 -10.29
N TRP A 235 -18.23 -17.08 -10.79
CA TRP A 235 -17.02 -16.42 -11.29
C TRP A 235 -16.11 -15.94 -10.17
N PHE A 236 -16.64 -15.76 -8.96
CA PHE A 236 -15.89 -15.31 -7.80
C PHE A 236 -15.21 -16.47 -7.10
N VAL A 237 -14.00 -16.28 -6.64
CA VAL A 237 -13.31 -17.26 -5.80
C VAL A 237 -14.05 -17.46 -4.48
N LEU A 238 -13.94 -18.67 -3.91
CA LEU A 238 -14.56 -18.98 -2.62
C LEU A 238 -13.69 -18.61 -1.43
N ARG A 239 -12.38 -18.48 -1.64
CA ARG A 239 -11.41 -18.05 -0.64
C ARG A 239 -10.54 -16.97 -1.22
N ASN A 240 -10.33 -15.94 -0.41
CA ASN A 240 -9.45 -14.84 -0.73
C ASN A 240 -8.04 -15.13 -0.22
N PHE A 241 -7.07 -14.45 -0.76
CA PHE A 241 -5.74 -14.42 -0.23
C PHE A 241 -5.44 -13.14 0.55
N HIS A 242 -6.32 -12.15 0.54
CA HIS A 242 -6.25 -10.95 1.39
C HIS A 242 -7.62 -10.28 1.50
N GLY A 243 -7.90 -9.73 2.67
CA GLY A 243 -9.12 -8.98 2.96
C GLY A 243 -9.57 -9.18 4.39
N GLN A 244 -9.77 -8.08 5.09
CA GLN A 244 -10.24 -8.07 6.47
C GLN A 244 -10.75 -6.69 6.86
N TRP A 245 -11.55 -6.64 7.90
CA TRP A 245 -11.76 -5.43 8.69
C TRP A 245 -10.69 -5.33 9.75
N TYR A 246 -10.27 -4.11 10.07
CA TYR A 246 -9.23 -3.91 11.09
C TYR A 246 -9.84 -3.63 12.46
N ALA A 247 -9.41 -4.40 13.45
CA ALA A 247 -9.76 -4.13 14.84
C ALA A 247 -8.95 -2.96 15.43
N ASP A 248 -7.86 -2.58 14.76
CA ASP A 248 -6.86 -1.63 15.26
C ASP A 248 -6.51 -0.48 14.29
N SER A 249 -7.26 -0.27 13.21
CA SER A 249 -7.00 0.84 12.28
C SER A 249 -7.17 2.23 12.93
N GLN A 250 -7.91 2.30 14.05
CA GLN A 250 -8.07 3.54 14.82
C GLN A 250 -6.76 4.00 15.44
N VAL A 251 -5.85 3.09 15.81
CA VAL A 251 -4.56 3.45 16.41
C VAL A 251 -3.74 4.35 15.50
N LEU A 252 -3.75 4.10 14.18
CA LEU A 252 -3.05 4.94 13.22
C LEU A 252 -3.71 6.33 13.10
N GLU A 253 -5.04 6.38 13.13
CA GLU A 253 -5.79 7.65 13.14
C GLU A 253 -5.48 8.48 14.38
N ASP A 254 -5.38 7.86 15.56
CA ASP A 254 -5.08 8.55 16.81
C ASP A 254 -3.69 9.20 16.79
N TYR A 255 -2.73 8.66 16.02
CA TYR A 255 -1.41 9.27 15.82
C TYR A 255 -1.40 10.36 14.75
N LEU A 256 -2.05 10.12 13.62
CA LEU A 256 -1.82 10.92 12.41
C LEU A 256 -3.03 11.76 11.96
N HIS A 257 -4.23 11.55 12.52
CA HIS A 257 -5.44 12.33 12.22
C HIS A 257 -5.68 12.54 10.71
N PHE A 258 -5.67 11.45 9.95
CA PHE A 258 -5.67 11.50 8.49
C PHE A 258 -7.04 11.26 7.85
N ARG A 259 -8.02 10.77 8.61
CA ARG A 259 -9.39 10.55 8.12
C ARG A 259 -10.14 11.88 7.99
N ALA A 260 -10.98 11.98 6.95
CA ALA A 260 -11.82 13.16 6.72
C ALA A 260 -13.17 13.07 7.44
#